data_2f3be2601dbee1259fc4f1365ba0e68d
#
_entry.id   2f3be2601dbee1259fc4f1365ba0e68d
#
_cell.length_a   1.000
_cell.length_b   1.000
_cell.length_c   1.000
_cell.angle_alpha   90.00
_cell.angle_beta   90.00
_cell.angle_gamma   90.00
#
_symmetry.space_group_name_H-M   'P 1'
#
loop_
_entity.id
_entity.type
_entity.pdbx_description
1 polymer ?
#
loop_
_entity_poly.entity_id
_entity_poly.type
_entity_poly.pdbx_seq_one_letter_code
_entity_poly.pdbx_strand_id
1 'polypeptide(L)'
;MDRTSWHNLFKKRFIRVPDSTDALPGEETYMLTDKQFVIIIRAATPGGALRAESVTVSEECLVINRGQGRRAYVAWEMIEAISTVDT
;
A
#
# COMPACT_ATOMS: atom_id res chain seq x y z
N MET A 1 -3.58 -0.35 13.73
CA MET A 1 -4.82 0.06 13.01
C MET A 1 -5.30 -1.14 12.21
N ASP A 2 -6.62 -1.26 12.07
CA ASP A 2 -7.20 -2.33 11.26
C ASP A 2 -7.29 -1.95 9.78
N ARG A 3 -7.79 -2.88 8.97
CA ARG A 3 -7.96 -2.66 7.52
C ARG A 3 -8.80 -1.42 7.22
N THR A 4 -9.91 -1.23 7.93
CA THR A 4 -10.81 -0.11 7.69
C THR A 4 -10.13 1.23 7.93
N SER A 5 -9.36 1.33 8.99
CA SER A 5 -8.63 2.55 9.34
C SER A 5 -7.54 2.86 8.31
N TRP A 6 -6.77 1.85 7.89
CA TRP A 6 -5.77 2.03 6.84
C TRP A 6 -6.43 2.40 5.50
N HIS A 7 -7.54 1.75 5.14
CA HIS A 7 -8.27 2.07 3.92
C HIS A 7 -8.76 3.52 3.93
N ASN A 8 -9.29 3.99 5.06
CA ASN A 8 -9.72 5.38 5.21
C ASN A 8 -8.54 6.35 5.07
N LEU A 9 -7.38 6.00 5.58
CA LEU A 9 -6.17 6.80 5.41
C LEU A 9 -5.82 6.95 3.93
N PHE A 10 -5.84 5.86 3.18
CA PHE A 10 -5.56 5.90 1.74
C PHE A 10 -6.57 6.77 1.00
N LYS A 11 -7.85 6.67 1.35
CA LYS A 11 -8.90 7.50 0.73
C LYS A 11 -8.67 9.00 0.96
N LYS A 12 -8.14 9.35 2.13
CA LYS A 12 -7.93 10.76 2.51
C LYS A 12 -6.63 11.34 1.99
N ARG A 13 -5.58 10.55 1.96
CA ARG A 13 -4.21 11.04 1.76
C ARG A 13 -3.60 10.63 0.43
N PHE A 14 -4.18 9.66 -0.24
CA PHE A 14 -3.63 9.11 -1.46
C PHE A 14 -4.58 9.36 -2.62
N ILE A 15 -4.10 9.13 -3.84
CA ILE A 15 -4.90 9.26 -5.05
C ILE A 15 -5.29 7.86 -5.51
N ARG A 16 -6.58 7.65 -5.72
CA ARG A 16 -7.07 6.39 -6.27
C ARG A 16 -6.70 6.29 -7.75
N VAL A 17 -6.18 5.14 -8.14
CA VAL A 17 -5.86 4.83 -9.54
C VAL A 17 -7.05 4.08 -10.15
N PRO A 18 -7.87 4.73 -10.98
CA PRO A 18 -9.00 4.03 -11.61
C PRO A 18 -8.48 3.01 -12.63
N ASP A 19 -9.19 1.90 -12.76
CA ASP A 19 -8.90 0.85 -13.74
C ASP A 19 -7.47 0.31 -13.67
N SER A 20 -6.92 0.24 -12.45
CA SER A 20 -5.58 -0.29 -12.25
C SER A 20 -5.51 -1.78 -12.59
N THR A 21 -4.48 -2.18 -13.34
CA THR A 21 -4.21 -3.59 -13.62
C THR A 21 -3.70 -4.33 -12.38
N ASP A 22 -3.32 -3.61 -11.34
CA ASP A 22 -2.89 -4.20 -10.07
C ASP A 22 -4.06 -4.57 -9.15
N ALA A 23 -5.28 -4.17 -9.51
CA ALA A 23 -6.47 -4.43 -8.71
C ALA A 23 -7.36 -5.48 -9.38
N LEU A 24 -7.82 -6.44 -8.58
CA LEU A 24 -8.88 -7.37 -8.99
C LEU A 24 -10.25 -6.68 -8.79
N PRO A 25 -11.33 -7.24 -9.37
CA PRO A 25 -12.67 -6.68 -9.14
C PRO A 25 -12.97 -6.53 -7.64
N GLY A 26 -13.43 -5.34 -7.25
CA GLY A 26 -13.72 -5.03 -5.86
C GLY A 26 -12.54 -4.49 -5.05
N GLU A 27 -11.34 -4.48 -5.63
CA GLU A 27 -10.16 -3.91 -5.01
C GLU A 27 -9.89 -2.49 -5.52
N GLU A 28 -9.18 -1.71 -4.71
CA GLU A 28 -8.82 -0.34 -5.07
C GLU A 28 -7.32 -0.15 -4.94
N THR A 29 -6.73 0.53 -5.92
CA THR A 29 -5.30 0.85 -5.91
C THR A 29 -5.12 2.34 -5.63
N TYR A 30 -4.15 2.66 -4.80
CA TYR A 30 -3.82 4.03 -4.39
C TYR A 30 -2.35 4.32 -4.60
N MET A 31 -2.05 5.56 -4.97
CA MET A 31 -0.67 6.01 -5.15
C MET A 31 -0.52 7.44 -4.65
N LEU A 32 0.71 7.89 -4.53
CA LEU A 32 1.04 9.29 -4.31
C LEU A 32 1.37 9.96 -5.64
N THR A 33 1.22 11.28 -5.71
CA THR A 33 1.57 12.05 -6.90
C THR A 33 3.09 12.20 -7.04
N ASP A 34 3.56 12.27 -8.29
CA ASP A 34 4.91 12.74 -8.65
C ASP A 34 6.07 12.06 -7.94
N LYS A 35 6.31 10.80 -8.26
CA LYS A 35 7.52 10.08 -7.84
C LYS A 35 7.69 9.94 -6.34
N GLN A 36 6.63 10.17 -5.57
CA GLN A 36 6.64 9.87 -4.14
C GLN A 36 6.49 8.38 -3.92
N PHE A 37 7.15 7.90 -2.89
CA PHE A 37 7.10 6.49 -2.53
C PHE A 37 6.39 6.29 -1.20
N VAL A 38 5.70 5.18 -1.10
CA VAL A 38 5.10 4.73 0.15
C VAL A 38 6.04 3.71 0.77
N ILE A 39 6.30 3.84 2.05
CA ILE A 39 7.10 2.87 2.78
C ILE A 39 6.19 2.19 3.79
N ILE A 40 6.05 0.89 3.64
CA ILE A 40 5.23 0.07 4.53
C ILE A 40 6.16 -0.59 5.53
N ILE A 41 5.94 -0.33 6.80
CA ILE A 41 6.74 -0.90 7.88
C ILE A 41 5.98 -2.06 8.50
N ARG A 42 6.55 -3.25 8.42
CA ARG A 42 5.98 -4.48 8.95
C ARG A 42 6.44 -4.69 10.39
N ALA A 43 5.54 -5.15 11.23
CA ALA A 43 5.85 -5.45 12.61
C ALA A 43 6.81 -6.64 12.75
N ALA A 44 7.68 -6.58 13.74
CA ALA A 44 8.51 -7.70 14.21
C ALA A 44 9.42 -8.35 13.15
N THR A 45 9.76 -7.64 12.07
CA THR A 45 10.63 -8.18 11.03
C THR A 45 11.87 -7.31 10.86
N PRO A 46 13.09 -7.83 11.09
CA PRO A 46 14.29 -7.07 10.75
C PRO A 46 14.29 -6.66 9.29
N GLY A 47 14.58 -5.40 9.01
CA GLY A 47 14.49 -4.88 7.64
C GLY A 47 13.07 -4.87 7.09
N GLY A 48 12.07 -4.71 7.94
CA GLY A 48 10.66 -4.83 7.59
C GLY A 48 10.08 -3.72 6.74
N ALA A 49 10.85 -2.75 6.31
CA ALA A 49 10.35 -1.67 5.45
C ALA A 49 10.28 -2.13 3.99
N LEU A 50 9.14 -1.91 3.36
CA LEU A 50 8.92 -2.21 1.95
C LEU A 50 8.59 -0.91 1.22
N ARG A 51 9.32 -0.65 0.15
CA ARG A 51 9.08 0.50 -0.71
C ARG A 51 8.07 0.14 -1.78
N ALA A 52 7.04 0.98 -1.93
CA ALA A 52 5.97 0.75 -2.88
C ALA A 52 5.81 1.94 -3.82
N GLU A 53 5.51 1.66 -5.08
CA GLU A 53 5.06 2.69 -6.02
C GLU A 53 3.57 2.94 -5.85
N SER A 54 2.82 1.91 -5.54
CA SER A 54 1.39 1.98 -5.24
C SER A 54 1.01 0.85 -4.30
N VAL A 55 -0.18 0.94 -3.74
CA VAL A 55 -0.72 -0.10 -2.87
C VAL A 55 -2.12 -0.46 -3.35
N THR A 56 -2.48 -1.73 -3.23
CA THR A 56 -3.83 -2.20 -3.56
C THR A 56 -4.49 -2.74 -2.30
N VAL A 57 -5.65 -2.19 -1.99
CA VAL A 57 -6.42 -2.60 -0.82
C VAL A 57 -7.25 -3.81 -1.18
N SER A 58 -6.90 -4.96 -0.60
CA SER A 58 -7.70 -6.16 -0.72
C SER A 58 -8.35 -6.48 0.62
N GLU A 59 -9.26 -7.44 0.62
CA GLU A 59 -9.97 -7.80 1.84
C GLU A 59 -9.06 -8.46 2.87
N GLU A 60 -8.10 -9.25 2.42
CA GLU A 60 -7.26 -10.08 3.27
C GLU A 60 -5.92 -9.44 3.61
N CYS A 61 -5.43 -8.57 2.74
CA CYS A 61 -4.08 -8.03 2.89
C CYS A 61 -3.94 -6.70 2.15
N LEU A 62 -2.82 -6.03 2.40
CA LEU A 62 -2.38 -4.92 1.57
C LEU A 62 -1.39 -5.44 0.54
N VAL A 63 -1.67 -5.20 -0.72
CA VAL A 63 -0.78 -5.58 -1.82
C VAL A 63 0.18 -4.42 -2.06
N ILE A 64 1.46 -4.70 -1.95
CA ILE A 64 2.53 -3.71 -2.14
C ILE A 64 3.04 -3.84 -3.57
N ASN A 65 2.74 -2.87 -4.41
CA ASN A 65 3.17 -2.87 -5.81
C ASN A 65 4.52 -2.18 -5.89
N ARG A 66 5.56 -2.96 -6.11
CA ARG A 66 6.95 -2.50 -6.02
C ARG A 66 7.56 -2.09 -7.35
N GLY A 67 6.77 -2.16 -8.42
CA GLY A 67 7.24 -1.86 -9.77
C GLY A 67 7.83 -3.07 -10.47
N GLN A 68 7.87 -3.03 -11.79
CA GLN A 68 8.43 -4.10 -12.63
C GLN A 68 7.80 -5.46 -12.38
N GLY A 69 6.51 -5.49 -12.09
CA GLY A 69 5.78 -6.72 -11.83
C GLY A 69 6.04 -7.36 -10.47
N ARG A 70 6.83 -6.71 -9.60
CA ARG A 70 7.10 -7.23 -8.26
C ARG A 70 5.99 -6.81 -7.31
N ARG A 71 5.54 -7.74 -6.49
CA ARG A 71 4.52 -7.50 -5.49
C ARG A 71 4.90 -8.19 -4.18
N ALA A 72 4.46 -7.60 -3.08
CA ALA A 72 4.50 -8.21 -1.75
C ALA A 72 3.10 -8.14 -1.16
N TYR A 73 2.76 -9.11 -0.33
CA TYR A 73 1.44 -9.21 0.29
C TYR A 73 1.65 -9.17 1.79
N VAL A 74 1.05 -8.18 2.45
CA VAL A 74 1.23 -7.97 3.88
C VAL A 74 -0.14 -8.04 4.55
N ALA A 75 -0.30 -8.97 5.48
CA ALA A 75 -1.52 -9.07 6.26
C ALA A 75 -1.77 -7.76 7.02
N TRP A 76 -3.02 -7.34 7.11
CA TRP A 76 -3.35 -6.05 7.72
C TRP A 76 -2.82 -5.89 9.14
N GLU A 77 -2.88 -6.94 9.94
CA GLU A 77 -2.39 -6.92 11.31
C GLU A 77 -0.87 -6.82 11.44
N MET A 78 -0.15 -7.05 10.35
CA MET A 78 1.32 -6.96 10.33
C MET A 78 1.82 -5.57 9.97
N ILE A 79 0.95 -4.66 9.60
CA ILE A 79 1.35 -3.30 9.24
C ILE A 79 1.45 -2.47 10.52
N GLU A 80 2.64 -2.01 10.83
CA GLU A 80 2.91 -1.18 12.00
C GLU A 80 2.77 0.30 11.68
N ALA A 81 3.30 0.72 10.53
CA ALA A 81 3.29 2.13 10.14
C ALA A 81 3.35 2.24 8.61
N ILE A 82 2.89 3.37 8.11
CA ILE A 82 3.01 3.75 6.71
C ILE A 82 3.66 5.12 6.67
N SER A 83 4.79 5.22 5.98
CA SER A 83 5.52 6.49 5.79
C SER A 83 5.49 6.87 4.32
N THR A 84 5.54 8.16 4.05
CA THR A 84 5.64 8.67 2.69
C THR A 84 6.94 9.46 2.54
N VAL A 85 7.53 9.38 1.36
CA VAL A 85 8.78 10.06 1.06
C VAL A 85 8.57 10.96 -0.14
N ASP A 86 8.80 12.24 0.05
CA ASP A 86 8.78 13.23 -1.02
C ASP A 86 10.12 13.19 -1.75
N THR A 87 10.07 13.19 -3.07
CA THR A 87 11.28 13.20 -3.89
C THR A 87 11.48 14.55 -4.58
#